data_bc99ef44b7530e9fc557d83737dfe12d
#
_entry.id   bc99ef44b7530e9fc557d83737dfe12d
#
_cell.length_a   1.000
_cell.length_b   1.000
_cell.length_c   1.000
_cell.angle_alpha   90.00
_cell.angle_beta   90.00
_cell.angle_gamma   90.00
#
_symmetry.space_group_name_H-M   'P 1'
#
loop_
_entity.id
_entity.type
_entity.pdbx_description
1 polymer ?
#
loop_
_entity_poly.entity_id
_entity_poly.type
_entity_poly.pdbx_seq_one_letter_code
_entity_poly.pdbx_strand_id
1 'polypeptide(L)'
;MAIGERIRFIRNLRGMTQKWLGQAVGFPPKTADVRMAQYESGSRTPKEDLVKAIANVLEVSPLALQIPDIDSDLGFIHTLFAIEDIHGIRAEKQGDEVHLIFDGSNRSLPCFPHGQSSRKSCAVAS
;
A
#
# COMPACT_ATOMS: atom_id res chain seq x y z
N MET A 1 -6.34 -0.36 7.99
CA MET A 1 -5.79 1.02 8.10
C MET A 1 -6.55 1.92 7.13
N ALA A 2 -7.19 2.96 7.63
CA ALA A 2 -7.91 3.92 6.80
C ALA A 2 -6.94 4.71 5.91
N ILE A 3 -7.43 5.21 4.77
CA ILE A 3 -6.60 5.96 3.83
C ILE A 3 -5.93 7.19 4.48
N GLY A 4 -6.63 7.87 5.38
CA GLY A 4 -6.09 9.02 6.11
C GLY A 4 -4.92 8.67 7.01
N GLU A 5 -5.03 7.58 7.74
CA GLU A 5 -3.94 7.06 8.59
C GLU A 5 -2.73 6.65 7.74
N ARG A 6 -2.97 6.09 6.57
CA ARG A 6 -1.92 5.71 5.64
C ARG A 6 -1.17 6.93 5.09
N ILE A 7 -1.91 7.98 4.71
CA ILE A 7 -1.34 9.26 4.29
C ILE A 7 -0.46 9.83 5.40
N ARG A 8 -0.97 9.87 6.63
CA ARG A 8 -0.23 10.35 7.80
C ARG A 8 1.05 9.57 8.05
N PHE A 9 0.96 8.25 7.97
CA PHE A 9 2.10 7.36 8.18
C PHE A 9 3.22 7.63 7.16
N ILE A 10 2.89 7.66 5.87
CA ILE A 10 3.87 7.88 4.80
C ILE A 10 4.43 9.31 4.86
N ARG A 11 3.57 10.30 5.14
CA ARG A 11 4.00 11.68 5.31
C ARG A 11 5.06 11.82 6.43
N ASN A 12 4.81 11.18 7.57
CA ASN A 12 5.76 11.17 8.69
C ASN A 12 7.08 10.47 8.33
N LEU A 13 7.01 9.36 7.62
CA LEU A 13 8.21 8.68 7.10
C LEU A 13 9.06 9.58 6.18
N ARG A 14 8.41 10.44 5.40
CA ARG A 14 9.07 11.39 4.51
C ARG A 14 9.50 12.68 5.23
N GLY A 15 9.17 12.85 6.50
CA GLY A 15 9.51 14.04 7.28
C GLY A 15 8.76 15.31 6.85
N MET A 16 7.62 15.17 6.21
CA MET A 16 6.81 16.28 5.72
C MET A 16 5.80 16.75 6.77
N THR A 17 5.52 18.07 6.79
CA THR A 17 4.44 18.62 7.61
C THR A 17 3.10 18.56 6.87
N GLN A 18 1.99 18.58 7.61
CA GLN A 18 0.65 18.65 7.04
C GLN A 18 0.48 19.88 6.14
N LYS A 19 1.00 21.01 6.60
CA LYS A 19 0.96 22.27 5.85
C LYS A 19 1.72 22.16 4.53
N TRP A 20 2.92 21.61 4.58
CA TRP A 20 3.75 21.46 3.37
C TRP A 20 3.08 20.52 2.35
N LEU A 21 2.59 19.38 2.80
CA LEU A 21 1.90 18.43 1.93
C LEU A 21 0.62 19.04 1.35
N GLY A 22 -0.16 19.74 2.18
CA GLY A 22 -1.37 20.43 1.72
C GLY A 22 -1.10 21.48 0.65
N GLN A 23 -0.04 22.26 0.81
CA GLN A 23 0.37 23.26 -0.20
C GLN A 23 0.87 22.58 -1.49
N ALA A 24 1.63 21.50 -1.36
CA ALA A 24 2.16 20.76 -2.52
C ALA A 24 1.07 20.15 -3.40
N VAL A 25 -0.06 19.76 -2.80
CA VAL A 25 -1.23 19.26 -3.56
C VAL A 25 -2.18 20.36 -4.05
N GLY A 26 -1.86 21.62 -3.77
CA GLY A 26 -2.59 22.78 -4.31
C GLY A 26 -3.59 23.43 -3.35
N PHE A 27 -3.55 23.12 -2.06
CA PHE A 27 -4.41 23.81 -1.08
C PHE A 27 -3.89 25.20 -0.75
N PRO A 28 -4.79 26.18 -0.46
CA PRO A 28 -4.38 27.51 -0.03
C PRO A 28 -3.52 27.44 1.25
N PRO A 29 -2.45 28.25 1.36
CA PRO A 29 -1.55 28.20 2.52
C PRO A 29 -2.24 28.42 3.88
N LYS A 30 -3.33 29.18 3.89
CA LYS A 30 -4.10 29.46 5.11
C LYS A 30 -4.88 28.27 5.66
N THR A 31 -5.22 27.30 4.81
CA THR A 31 -6.10 26.17 5.14
C THR A 31 -5.47 24.82 4.85
N ALA A 32 -4.24 24.81 4.36
CA ALA A 32 -3.57 23.60 3.92
C ALA A 32 -3.39 22.56 5.04
N ASP A 33 -2.96 23.02 6.21
CA ASP A 33 -2.79 22.19 7.41
C ASP A 33 -4.13 21.64 7.91
N VAL A 34 -5.14 22.49 8.01
CA VAL A 34 -6.48 22.10 8.49
C VAL A 34 -7.13 21.08 7.55
N ARG A 35 -7.05 21.32 6.24
CA ARG A 35 -7.60 20.40 5.25
C ARG A 35 -6.88 19.06 5.26
N MET A 36 -5.56 19.07 5.33
CA MET A 36 -4.78 17.83 5.40
C MET A 36 -5.10 17.06 6.68
N ALA A 37 -5.20 17.75 7.83
CA ALA A 37 -5.61 17.13 9.09
C ALA A 37 -6.99 16.48 9.02
N GLN A 38 -7.95 17.08 8.30
CA GLN A 38 -9.28 16.48 8.09
C GLN A 38 -9.22 15.19 7.27
N TYR A 39 -8.36 15.11 6.26
CA TYR A 39 -8.16 13.89 5.49
C TYR A 39 -7.43 12.82 6.29
N GLU A 40 -6.41 13.19 7.05
CA GLU A 40 -5.65 12.25 7.90
C GLU A 40 -6.48 11.69 9.06
N SER A 41 -7.38 12.48 9.63
CA SER A 41 -8.26 12.03 10.72
C SER A 41 -9.47 11.22 10.26
N GLY A 42 -9.74 11.17 8.97
CA GLY A 42 -10.90 10.50 8.41
C GLY A 42 -12.19 11.33 8.43
N SER A 43 -12.15 12.59 8.89
CA SER A 43 -13.31 13.51 8.85
C SER A 43 -13.77 13.80 7.42
N ARG A 44 -12.85 13.73 6.47
CA ARG A 44 -13.12 13.80 5.03
C ARG A 44 -12.41 12.68 4.30
N THR A 45 -13.06 12.13 3.30
CA THR A 45 -12.47 11.14 2.39
C THR A 45 -11.94 11.84 1.14
N PRO A 46 -10.66 11.69 0.80
CA PRO A 46 -10.12 12.29 -0.42
C PRO A 46 -10.72 11.63 -1.65
N LYS A 47 -11.01 12.42 -2.68
CA LYS A 47 -11.42 11.91 -3.99
C LYS A 47 -10.22 11.32 -4.71
N GLU A 48 -10.48 10.51 -5.73
CA GLU A 48 -9.45 9.82 -6.50
C GLU A 48 -8.37 10.75 -7.06
N ASP A 49 -8.75 11.91 -7.58
CA ASP A 49 -7.81 12.92 -8.10
C ASP A 49 -6.87 13.43 -7.01
N LEU A 50 -7.41 13.68 -5.81
CA LEU A 50 -6.63 14.13 -4.67
C LEU A 50 -5.70 13.01 -4.17
N VAL A 51 -6.17 11.76 -4.15
CA VAL A 51 -5.35 10.60 -3.79
C VAL A 51 -4.16 10.48 -4.74
N LYS A 52 -4.37 10.63 -6.03
CA LYS A 52 -3.30 10.62 -7.04
C LYS A 52 -2.31 11.76 -6.83
N ALA A 53 -2.79 12.97 -6.53
CA ALA A 53 -1.94 14.12 -6.25
C ALA A 53 -1.09 13.91 -4.99
N ILE A 54 -1.68 13.42 -3.91
CA ILE A 54 -0.98 13.10 -2.66
C ILE A 54 0.07 12.01 -2.89
N ALA A 55 -0.30 10.94 -3.58
CA ALA A 55 0.60 9.84 -3.90
C ALA A 55 1.81 10.30 -4.71
N ASN A 56 1.59 11.19 -5.68
CA ASN A 56 2.66 11.76 -6.50
C ASN A 56 3.63 12.60 -5.65
N VAL A 57 3.13 13.43 -4.75
CA VAL A 57 3.97 14.24 -3.85
C VAL A 57 4.73 13.36 -2.86
N LEU A 58 4.11 12.31 -2.35
CA LEU A 58 4.73 11.32 -1.46
C LEU A 58 5.66 10.35 -2.18
N GLU A 59 5.70 10.39 -3.51
CA GLU A 59 6.49 9.48 -4.36
C GLU A 59 6.14 8.00 -4.13
N VAL A 60 4.85 7.71 -4.01
CA VAL A 60 4.31 6.36 -3.88
C VAL A 60 3.23 6.10 -4.92
N SER A 61 2.92 4.83 -5.16
CA SER A 61 1.77 4.47 -5.99
C SER A 61 0.46 4.87 -5.30
N PRO A 62 -0.56 5.38 -6.03
CA PRO A 62 -1.89 5.60 -5.47
C PRO A 62 -2.48 4.36 -4.79
N LEU A 63 -2.16 3.16 -5.29
CA LEU A 63 -2.57 1.89 -4.68
C LEU A 63 -1.97 1.67 -3.30
N ALA A 64 -0.80 2.25 -3.01
CA ALA A 64 -0.18 2.17 -1.68
C ALA A 64 -0.97 2.94 -0.61
N LEU A 65 -1.76 3.93 -1.01
CA LEU A 65 -2.67 4.66 -0.12
C LEU A 65 -4.03 3.99 0.04
N GLN A 66 -4.43 3.17 -0.93
CA GLN A 66 -5.73 2.48 -1.00
C GLN A 66 -5.60 1.01 -0.60
N ILE A 67 -4.87 0.73 0.46
CA ILE A 67 -4.71 -0.64 0.97
C ILE A 67 -6.03 -1.09 1.59
N PRO A 68 -6.48 -2.33 1.30
CA PRO A 68 -7.66 -2.89 1.96
C PRO A 68 -7.45 -3.00 3.46
N ASP A 69 -8.55 -3.14 4.20
CA ASP A 69 -8.50 -3.35 5.65
C ASP A 69 -7.81 -4.68 5.98
N ILE A 70 -6.59 -4.58 6.47
CA ILE A 70 -5.78 -5.71 6.94
C ILE A 70 -5.54 -5.66 8.45
N ASP A 71 -6.13 -4.68 9.14
CA ASP A 71 -5.92 -4.48 10.57
C ASP A 71 -6.80 -5.39 11.41
N SER A 72 -7.96 -5.81 10.87
CA SER A 72 -8.79 -6.83 11.49
C SER A 72 -8.40 -8.23 11.01
N ASP A 73 -8.51 -9.23 11.87
CA ASP A 73 -8.24 -10.62 11.52
C ASP A 73 -9.09 -11.07 10.33
N LEU A 74 -10.35 -10.66 10.31
CA LEU A 74 -11.27 -10.99 9.22
C LEU A 74 -10.87 -10.32 7.90
N GLY A 75 -10.54 -9.03 7.92
CA GLY A 75 -10.07 -8.30 6.75
C GLY A 75 -8.75 -8.86 6.22
N PHE A 76 -7.84 -9.23 7.10
CA PHE A 76 -6.57 -9.87 6.76
C PHE A 76 -6.78 -11.22 6.07
N ILE A 77 -7.63 -12.09 6.63
CA ILE A 77 -7.94 -13.40 6.04
C ILE A 77 -8.59 -13.24 4.67
N HIS A 78 -9.56 -12.35 4.51
CA HIS A 78 -10.20 -12.08 3.21
C HIS A 78 -9.20 -11.55 2.18
N THR A 79 -8.27 -10.70 2.59
CA THR A 79 -7.21 -10.20 1.72
C THR A 79 -6.27 -11.32 1.27
N LEU A 80 -5.89 -12.24 2.19
CA LEU A 80 -5.09 -13.42 1.85
C LEU A 80 -5.80 -14.34 0.84
N PHE A 81 -7.09 -14.59 1.02
CA PHE A 81 -7.86 -15.39 0.06
C PHE A 81 -7.95 -14.72 -1.31
N ALA A 82 -8.15 -13.41 -1.35
CA ALA A 82 -8.15 -12.68 -2.61
C ALA A 82 -6.78 -12.74 -3.31
N ILE A 83 -5.69 -12.64 -2.58
CA ILE A 83 -4.33 -12.79 -3.12
C ILE A 83 -4.10 -14.22 -3.64
N GLU A 84 -4.54 -15.23 -2.91
CA GLU A 84 -4.47 -16.63 -3.35
C GLU A 84 -5.23 -16.83 -4.67
N ASP A 85 -6.48 -16.35 -4.74
CA ASP A 85 -7.32 -16.51 -5.93
C ASP A 85 -6.79 -15.77 -7.15
N ILE A 86 -6.29 -14.55 -6.96
CA ILE A 86 -5.87 -13.68 -8.08
C ILE A 86 -4.43 -13.98 -8.51
N HIS A 87 -3.55 -14.22 -7.57
CA HIS A 87 -2.11 -14.33 -7.82
C HIS A 87 -1.54 -15.73 -7.63
N GLY A 88 -2.34 -16.68 -7.18
CA GLY A 88 -1.87 -18.03 -6.91
C GLY A 88 -0.85 -18.12 -5.78
N ILE A 89 -0.93 -17.21 -4.81
CA ILE A 89 -0.04 -17.22 -3.64
C ILE A 89 -0.68 -18.04 -2.54
N ARG A 90 -0.01 -19.07 -2.07
CA ARG A 90 -0.48 -19.90 -0.97
C ARG A 90 0.59 -20.10 0.09
N ALA A 91 0.16 -20.29 1.32
CA ALA A 91 1.04 -20.66 2.41
C ALA A 91 1.15 -22.17 2.51
N GLU A 92 2.36 -22.73 2.53
CA GLU A 92 2.61 -24.15 2.72
C GLU A 92 3.57 -24.36 3.87
N LYS A 93 3.24 -25.32 4.72
CA LYS A 93 4.10 -25.68 5.84
C LYS A 93 5.10 -26.76 5.40
N GLN A 94 6.38 -26.44 5.53
CA GLN A 94 7.47 -27.38 5.28
C GLN A 94 8.27 -27.57 6.57
N GLY A 95 8.02 -28.67 7.27
CA GLY A 95 8.61 -28.90 8.59
C GLY A 95 8.06 -27.93 9.64
N ASP A 96 8.92 -27.16 10.28
CA ASP A 96 8.55 -26.12 11.25
C ASP A 96 8.42 -24.71 10.65
N GLU A 97 8.68 -24.56 9.35
CA GLU A 97 8.65 -23.28 8.68
C GLU A 97 7.42 -23.15 7.78
N VAL A 98 6.89 -21.93 7.67
CA VAL A 98 5.81 -21.59 6.75
C VAL A 98 6.39 -20.79 5.59
N HIS A 99 6.22 -21.30 4.38
CA HIS A 99 6.66 -20.68 3.15
C HIS A 99 5.48 -20.15 2.35
N LEU A 100 5.65 -18.97 1.74
CA LEU A 100 4.74 -18.47 0.73
C LEU A 100 5.17 -19.03 -0.62
N ILE A 101 4.28 -19.78 -1.27
CA ILE A 101 4.52 -20.37 -2.57
C ILE A 101 3.74 -19.62 -3.61
N PHE A 102 4.43 -19.25 -4.70
CA PHE A 102 3.82 -18.60 -5.84
C PHE A 102 3.55 -19.66 -6.90
N ASP A 103 2.29 -19.86 -7.24
CA ASP A 103 1.93 -20.70 -8.36
C ASP A 103 2.23 -19.93 -9.65
N GLY A 104 3.23 -20.38 -10.39
CA GLY A 104 3.77 -19.69 -11.57
C GLY A 104 2.82 -19.59 -12.77
N SER A 105 1.56 -19.97 -12.60
CA SER A 105 0.55 -19.86 -13.66
C SER A 105 0.13 -18.43 -13.98
N ASN A 106 0.38 -17.49 -13.07
CA ASN A 106 0.03 -16.08 -13.27
C ASN A 106 1.30 -15.25 -13.51
N ARG A 107 1.59 -15.00 -14.77
CA ARG A 107 2.82 -14.38 -15.28
C ARG A 107 3.00 -12.89 -14.98
N SER A 108 2.18 -12.30 -14.14
CA SER A 108 2.15 -10.83 -13.97
C SER A 108 2.90 -10.32 -12.73
N LEU A 109 3.59 -11.17 -11.97
CA LEU A 109 4.40 -10.71 -10.86
C LEU A 109 5.78 -10.27 -11.36
N PRO A 110 6.14 -8.99 -11.19
CA PRO A 110 7.48 -8.55 -11.55
C PRO A 110 8.53 -9.24 -10.67
N CYS A 111 9.57 -9.76 -11.29
CA CYS A 111 10.74 -10.23 -10.54
C CYS A 111 11.40 -9.05 -9.82
N PHE A 112 11.40 -9.07 -8.50
CA PHE A 112 12.14 -8.09 -7.71
C PHE A 112 13.63 -8.39 -7.77
N PRO A 113 14.49 -7.46 -8.23
CA PRO A 113 15.91 -7.71 -8.42
C PRO A 113 16.72 -7.80 -7.12
N HIS A 114 16.10 -7.56 -5.97
CA HIS A 114 16.79 -7.49 -4.68
C HIS A 114 16.20 -8.45 -3.66
N GLY A 115 16.84 -9.56 -3.46
CA GLY A 115 16.53 -10.52 -2.42
C GLY A 115 17.03 -11.93 -2.77
N GLN A 116 17.84 -12.49 -1.93
CA GLN A 116 18.40 -13.83 -2.15
C GLN A 116 17.33 -14.93 -2.19
N SER A 117 16.15 -14.66 -1.62
CA SER A 117 15.02 -15.59 -1.65
C SER A 117 14.23 -15.58 -2.97
N SER A 118 14.45 -14.58 -3.82
CA SER A 118 13.73 -14.44 -5.08
C SER A 118 14.27 -15.29 -6.23
N ARG A 119 15.41 -15.94 -6.06
CA ARG A 119 16.01 -16.80 -7.09
C ARG A 119 15.12 -17.98 -7.49
N LYS A 120 14.35 -18.52 -6.54
CA LYS A 120 13.44 -19.64 -6.82
C LYS A 120 12.18 -19.22 -7.55
N SER A 121 11.66 -18.02 -7.31
CA SER A 121 10.47 -17.52 -7.98
C SER A 121 10.73 -17.07 -9.42
N CYS A 122 11.92 -16.55 -9.72
CA CYS A 122 12.29 -16.16 -11.08
C CYS A 122 12.60 -17.39 -11.98
N ALA A 123 13.08 -18.49 -11.42
CA ALA A 123 13.36 -19.72 -12.16
C ALA A 123 12.09 -20.44 -12.64
N VAL A 124 10.97 -20.25 -11.98
CA VAL A 124 9.68 -20.87 -12.33
C VAL A 124 8.96 -20.09 -13.43
N ALA A 125 9.31 -18.83 -13.66
CA ALA A 125 8.71 -17.96 -14.68
C ALA A 125 9.33 -18.14 -16.09
N SER A 126 10.37 -18.92 -16.19
CA SER A 126 11.00 -19.29 -17.46
C SER A 126 10.48 -20.65 -17.92
#